data_00309572659f6527bf78bdb5095fd1a8
#
_entry.id   00309572659f6527bf78bdb5095fd1a8
#
_cell.length_a   1.000
_cell.length_b   1.000
_cell.length_c   1.000
_cell.angle_alpha   90.00
_cell.angle_beta   90.00
_cell.angle_gamma   90.00
#
_symmetry.space_group_name_H-M   'P 1'
#
loop_
_entity.id
_entity.type
_entity.pdbx_description
1 polymer ?
#
loop_
_entity_poly.entity_id
_entity_poly.type
_entity_poly.pdbx_seq_one_letter_code
_entity_poly.pdbx_strand_id
1 'polypeptide(L)'
;MALTSKIDSEDNLKDREEHLDDNLKQVLANNIELWKEMRAEKLAKLDIVYNKAIERYFLDLETDDENVKRIQRLALQKQALRDVTLTQIPPHIKDEIELMDYVPDALK
;
A
#
# COMPACT_ATOMS: atom_id res chain seq x y z
N MET A 1 -16.70 -3.86 15.28
CA MET A 1 -16.66 -3.62 13.87
C MET A 1 -15.33 -3.96 13.21
N ALA A 2 -14.25 -4.12 13.99
CA ALA A 2 -12.98 -4.56 13.44
C ALA A 2 -13.06 -5.92 12.74
N LEU A 3 -13.90 -6.83 13.23
CA LEU A 3 -14.13 -8.14 12.62
C LEU A 3 -14.78 -8.01 11.24
N THR A 4 -15.72 -7.09 11.07
CA THR A 4 -16.39 -6.85 9.80
C THR A 4 -15.41 -6.34 8.74
N SER A 5 -14.54 -5.39 9.10
CA SER A 5 -13.51 -4.87 8.19
C SER A 5 -12.54 -5.96 7.71
N LYS A 6 -12.17 -6.86 8.60
CA LYS A 6 -11.27 -7.96 8.28
C LYS A 6 -11.93 -8.96 7.31
N ILE A 7 -13.20 -9.27 7.53
CA ILE A 7 -13.98 -10.14 6.64
C ILE A 7 -14.13 -9.50 5.26
N ASP A 8 -14.43 -8.20 5.21
CA ASP A 8 -14.55 -7.47 3.95
C ASP A 8 -13.24 -7.49 3.16
N SER A 9 -12.09 -7.38 3.84
CA SER A 9 -10.79 -7.46 3.18
C SER A 9 -10.53 -8.83 2.57
N GLU A 10 -10.92 -9.91 3.24
CA GLU A 10 -10.80 -11.27 2.72
C GLU A 10 -11.69 -11.50 1.50
N ASP A 11 -12.93 -11.00 1.53
CA ASP A 11 -13.87 -11.07 0.41
C ASP A 11 -13.33 -10.28 -0.78
N ASN A 12 -12.77 -9.10 -0.56
CA ASN A 12 -12.15 -8.29 -1.61
C ASN A 12 -10.97 -8.99 -2.26
N LEU A 13 -10.17 -9.72 -1.48
CA LEU A 13 -9.05 -10.49 -2.02
C LEU A 13 -9.51 -11.64 -2.90
N LYS A 14 -10.60 -12.30 -2.56
CA LYS A 14 -11.20 -13.35 -3.40
C LYS A 14 -11.75 -12.76 -4.70
N ASP A 15 -12.51 -11.67 -4.60
CA ASP A 15 -13.09 -10.99 -5.75
C ASP A 15 -12.00 -10.50 -6.72
N ARG A 16 -10.89 -10.03 -6.17
CA ARG A 16 -9.74 -9.58 -6.96
C ARG A 16 -9.23 -10.66 -7.91
N GLU A 17 -9.28 -11.92 -7.48
CA GLU A 17 -8.69 -13.05 -8.19
C GLU A 17 -9.67 -13.82 -9.08
N GLU A 18 -10.98 -13.52 -9.00
CA GLU A 18 -12.00 -14.27 -9.73
C GLU A 18 -11.80 -14.29 -11.25
N HIS A 19 -11.31 -13.19 -11.84
CA HIS A 19 -11.10 -13.09 -13.28
C HIS A 19 -9.74 -13.62 -13.73
N LEU A 20 -8.91 -14.10 -12.81
CA LEU A 20 -7.57 -14.59 -13.13
C LEU A 20 -7.58 -16.11 -13.26
N ASP A 21 -6.89 -16.64 -14.26
CA ASP A 21 -6.62 -18.07 -14.35
C ASP A 21 -5.50 -18.47 -13.40
N ASP A 22 -5.19 -19.77 -13.33
CA ASP A 22 -4.18 -20.28 -12.40
C ASP A 22 -2.78 -19.71 -12.66
N ASN A 23 -2.42 -19.51 -13.94
CA ASN A 23 -1.14 -18.91 -14.32
C ASN A 23 -1.06 -17.46 -13.84
N LEU A 24 -2.13 -16.70 -14.06
CA LEU A 24 -2.18 -15.29 -13.61
C LEU A 24 -2.19 -15.17 -12.09
N LYS A 25 -2.84 -16.09 -11.40
CA LYS A 25 -2.80 -16.14 -9.92
C LYS A 25 -1.39 -16.37 -9.42
N GLN A 26 -0.61 -17.21 -10.09
CA GLN A 26 0.78 -17.44 -9.73
C GLN A 26 1.63 -16.19 -9.97
N VAL A 27 1.44 -15.52 -11.10
CA VAL A 27 2.11 -14.24 -11.40
C VAL A 27 1.77 -13.20 -10.33
N LEU A 28 0.51 -13.11 -9.95
CA LEU A 28 0.07 -12.19 -8.88
C LEU A 28 0.75 -12.51 -7.55
N ALA A 29 0.83 -13.80 -7.18
CA ALA A 29 1.49 -14.21 -5.94
C ALA A 29 2.96 -13.78 -5.93
N ASN A 30 3.66 -13.94 -7.06
CA ASN A 30 5.04 -13.50 -7.19
C ASN A 30 5.17 -11.99 -7.10
N ASN A 31 4.25 -11.25 -7.72
CA ASN A 31 4.21 -9.79 -7.66
C ASN A 31 3.98 -9.30 -6.24
N ILE A 32 3.09 -9.94 -5.50
CA ILE A 32 2.81 -9.56 -4.11
C ILE A 32 4.07 -9.66 -3.25
N GLU A 33 4.88 -10.70 -3.45
CA GLU A 33 6.14 -10.82 -2.73
C GLU A 33 7.12 -9.69 -3.09
N LEU A 34 7.20 -9.33 -4.38
CA LEU A 34 8.00 -8.20 -4.83
C LEU A 34 7.48 -6.87 -4.24
N TRP A 35 6.16 -6.68 -4.24
CA TRP A 35 5.57 -5.47 -3.67
C TRP A 35 5.86 -5.34 -2.18
N LYS A 36 5.90 -6.45 -1.44
CA LYS A 36 6.26 -6.44 -0.02
C LYS A 36 7.70 -5.94 0.18
N GLU A 37 8.63 -6.35 -0.66
CA GLU A 37 10.01 -5.86 -0.62
C GLU A 37 10.09 -4.38 -0.95
N MET A 38 9.40 -3.94 -2.00
CA MET A 38 9.37 -2.54 -2.42
C MET A 38 8.76 -1.65 -1.34
N ARG A 39 7.66 -2.08 -0.71
CA ARG A 39 7.03 -1.30 0.35
C ARG A 39 7.90 -1.21 1.60
N ALA A 40 8.61 -2.28 1.95
CA ALA A 40 9.50 -2.27 3.11
C ALA A 40 10.58 -1.18 2.96
N GLU A 41 11.17 -1.06 1.78
CA GLU A 41 12.16 -0.02 1.49
C GLU A 41 11.55 1.38 1.57
N LYS A 42 10.39 1.58 0.95
CA LYS A 42 9.70 2.87 0.98
C LYS A 42 9.22 3.25 2.38
N LEU A 43 8.69 2.29 3.14
CA LEU A 43 8.26 2.53 4.52
C LEU A 43 9.43 2.93 5.41
N ALA A 44 10.58 2.30 5.26
CA ALA A 44 11.76 2.64 6.03
C ALA A 44 12.16 4.11 5.82
N LYS A 45 12.11 4.58 4.57
CA LYS A 45 12.41 5.98 4.24
C LYS A 45 11.35 6.94 4.80
N LEU A 46 10.08 6.59 4.66
CA LEU A 46 8.98 7.42 5.17
C LEU A 46 8.98 7.49 6.70
N ASP A 47 9.32 6.40 7.37
CA ASP A 47 9.40 6.37 8.84
C ASP A 47 10.41 7.39 9.37
N ILE A 48 11.54 7.53 8.70
CA ILE A 48 12.55 8.53 9.10
C ILE A 48 11.96 9.94 9.04
N VAL A 49 11.33 10.28 7.92
CA VAL A 49 10.75 11.62 7.72
C VAL A 49 9.57 11.85 8.67
N TYR A 50 8.71 10.85 8.82
CA TYR A 50 7.54 10.92 9.70
C TYR A 50 7.96 11.11 11.15
N ASN A 51 8.91 10.33 11.64
CA ASN A 51 9.38 10.42 13.03
C ASN A 51 10.03 11.77 13.32
N LYS A 52 10.79 12.32 12.38
CA LYS A 52 11.34 13.66 12.51
C LYS A 52 10.25 14.73 12.60
N ALA A 53 9.21 14.63 11.78
CA ALA A 53 8.11 15.59 11.79
C ALA A 53 7.32 15.52 13.11
N ILE A 54 7.07 14.32 13.62
CA ILE A 54 6.40 14.11 14.90
C ILE A 54 7.25 14.65 16.05
N GLU A 55 8.54 14.37 16.05
CA GLU A 55 9.45 14.86 17.08
C GLU A 55 9.47 16.39 17.16
N ARG A 56 9.56 17.06 16.01
CA ARG A 56 9.53 18.53 15.95
C ARG A 56 8.21 19.08 16.46
N TYR A 57 7.10 18.43 16.14
CA TYR A 57 5.78 18.82 16.64
C TYR A 57 5.72 18.72 18.16
N PHE A 58 6.17 17.61 18.74
CA PHE A 58 6.16 17.40 20.19
C PHE A 58 7.13 18.34 20.94
N LEU A 59 8.19 18.77 20.27
CA LEU A 59 9.14 19.72 20.85
C LEU A 59 8.73 21.18 20.61
N ASP A 60 7.53 21.41 20.08
CA ASP A 60 7.00 22.75 19.75
C ASP A 60 7.88 23.55 18.76
N LEU A 61 8.67 22.85 17.96
CA LEU A 61 9.51 23.49 16.96
C LEU A 61 8.78 23.81 15.67
N GLU A 62 7.80 22.97 15.30
CA GLU A 62 6.99 23.12 14.09
C GLU A 62 5.57 22.65 14.39
N THR A 63 4.73 23.54 14.92
CA THR A 63 3.35 23.22 15.33
C THR A 63 2.30 23.89 14.46
N ASP A 64 2.69 24.51 13.34
CA ASP A 64 1.77 25.20 12.47
C ASP A 64 0.88 24.21 11.66
N ASP A 65 -0.16 24.75 11.04
CA ASP A 65 -1.12 23.93 10.27
C ASP A 65 -0.45 23.20 9.11
N GLU A 66 0.54 23.80 8.46
CA GLU A 66 1.26 23.17 7.35
C GLU A 66 2.02 21.94 7.81
N ASN A 67 2.67 21.99 8.96
CA ASN A 67 3.37 20.84 9.51
C ASN A 67 2.40 19.73 9.94
N VAL A 68 1.27 20.09 10.54
CA VAL A 68 0.22 19.11 10.90
C VAL A 68 -0.30 18.42 9.66
N LYS A 69 -0.58 19.16 8.60
CA LYS A 69 -1.04 18.59 7.31
C LYS A 69 0.03 17.67 6.70
N ARG A 70 1.29 18.05 6.80
CA ARG A 70 2.41 17.23 6.31
C ARG A 70 2.47 15.90 7.06
N ILE A 71 2.32 15.91 8.38
CA ILE A 71 2.29 14.71 9.20
C ILE A 71 1.13 13.81 8.78
N GLN A 72 -0.05 14.39 8.57
CA GLN A 72 -1.22 13.64 8.11
C GLN A 72 -0.98 13.01 6.74
N ARG A 73 -0.40 13.74 5.79
CA ARG A 73 -0.08 13.20 4.46
C ARG A 73 0.90 12.03 4.55
N LEU A 74 1.94 12.16 5.38
CA LEU A 74 2.91 11.09 5.58
C LEU A 74 2.26 9.85 6.19
N ALA A 75 1.36 10.03 7.16
CA ALA A 75 0.62 8.92 7.76
C ALA A 75 -0.24 8.20 6.72
N LEU A 76 -0.92 8.94 5.84
CA LEU A 76 -1.73 8.37 4.77
C LEU A 76 -0.87 7.62 3.74
N GLN A 77 0.29 8.15 3.39
CA GLN A 77 1.22 7.46 2.49
C GLN A 77 1.71 6.14 3.10
N LYS A 78 2.03 6.14 4.39
CA LYS A 78 2.42 4.91 5.09
C LYS A 78 1.30 3.88 5.06
N GLN A 79 0.06 4.31 5.30
CA GLN A 79 -1.08 3.40 5.27
C GLN A 79 -1.32 2.84 3.87
N ALA A 80 -1.21 3.65 2.84
CA ALA A 80 -1.33 3.19 1.45
C ALA A 80 -0.28 2.12 1.12
N LEU A 81 0.95 2.28 1.61
CA LEU A 81 2.00 1.27 1.43
C LEU A 81 1.71 -0.02 2.19
N ARG A 82 1.17 0.07 3.41
CA ARG A 82 0.78 -1.11 4.17
C ARG A 82 -0.29 -1.92 3.45
N ASP A 83 -1.20 -1.24 2.78
CA ASP A 83 -2.35 -1.84 2.10
C ASP A 83 -2.03 -2.29 0.67
N VAL A 84 -0.79 -2.14 0.21
CA VAL A 84 -0.42 -2.41 -1.18
C VAL A 84 -0.70 -3.85 -1.61
N THR A 85 -0.60 -4.81 -0.69
CA THR A 85 -0.89 -6.22 -0.98
C THR A 85 -2.38 -6.49 -1.17
N LEU A 86 -3.24 -5.53 -0.82
CA LEU A 86 -4.69 -5.61 -1.00
C LEU A 86 -5.15 -4.92 -2.28
N THR A 87 -4.23 -4.48 -3.13
CA THR A 87 -4.53 -3.77 -4.37
C THR A 87 -5.43 -4.60 -5.28
N GLN A 88 -6.49 -3.99 -5.76
CA GLN A 88 -7.38 -4.61 -6.74
C GLN A 88 -6.71 -4.63 -8.10
N ILE A 89 -6.81 -5.76 -8.79
CA ILE A 89 -6.25 -5.90 -10.13
C ILE A 89 -7.31 -5.42 -11.14
N PRO A 90 -6.97 -4.44 -12.00
CA PRO A 90 -7.93 -3.96 -12.99
C PRO A 90 -8.46 -5.10 -13.90
N PRO A 91 -9.77 -5.13 -14.20
CA PRO A 91 -10.35 -6.21 -14.99
C PRO A 91 -9.78 -6.34 -16.41
N HIS A 92 -9.18 -5.29 -16.95
CA HIS A 92 -8.59 -5.32 -18.29
C HIS A 92 -7.28 -6.10 -18.36
N ILE A 93 -6.66 -6.37 -17.20
CA ILE A 93 -5.41 -7.12 -17.14
C ILE A 93 -5.73 -8.62 -17.23
N LYS A 94 -5.44 -9.21 -18.38
CA LYS A 94 -5.72 -10.62 -18.67
C LYS A 94 -4.50 -11.38 -19.22
N ASP A 95 -3.37 -10.70 -19.35
CA ASP A 95 -2.13 -11.19 -19.92
C ASP A 95 -1.07 -11.24 -18.81
N GLU A 96 -0.23 -12.29 -18.84
CA GLU A 96 0.84 -12.44 -17.85
C GLU A 96 1.82 -11.27 -17.85
N ILE A 97 2.17 -10.79 -19.05
CA ILE A 97 3.11 -9.68 -19.20
C ILE A 97 2.52 -8.39 -18.62
N GLU A 98 1.25 -8.11 -18.92
CA GLU A 98 0.58 -6.94 -18.34
C GLU A 98 0.54 -7.00 -16.82
N LEU A 99 0.28 -8.18 -16.26
CA LEU A 99 0.23 -8.34 -14.82
C LEU A 99 1.62 -8.23 -14.18
N MET A 100 2.65 -8.79 -14.82
CA MET A 100 4.03 -8.65 -14.34
C MET A 100 4.48 -7.19 -14.31
N ASP A 101 4.04 -6.40 -15.28
CA ASP A 101 4.40 -4.98 -15.39
C ASP A 101 3.51 -4.07 -14.52
N TYR A 102 2.43 -4.61 -13.97
CA TYR A 102 1.52 -3.83 -13.14
C TYR A 102 2.15 -3.46 -11.81
N VAL A 103 2.14 -2.16 -11.50
CA VAL A 103 2.67 -1.64 -10.24
C VAL A 103 1.58 -0.79 -9.57
N PRO A 104 1.21 -1.09 -8.31
CA PRO A 104 0.26 -0.25 -7.58
C PRO A 104 0.76 1.19 -7.44
N ASP A 105 -0.17 2.14 -7.45
CA ASP A 105 0.17 3.56 -7.40
C ASP A 105 1.00 3.93 -6.17
N ALA A 106 0.74 3.29 -5.03
CA ALA A 106 1.49 3.55 -3.80
C ALA A 106 2.98 3.20 -3.91
N LEU A 107 3.36 2.36 -4.88
CA LEU A 107 4.76 1.96 -5.11
C LEU A 107 5.46 2.76 -6.20
N LYS A 108 4.72 3.61 -6.91
CA LYS A 108 5.28 4.44 -7.99
C LYS A 108 6.06 5.65 -7.48
#